data_7276335c7d72397bfeabb4da66403a26
#
_entry.id   7276335c7d72397bfeabb4da66403a26
#
_cell.length_a   1.000
_cell.length_b   1.000
_cell.length_c   1.000
_cell.angle_alpha   90.00
_cell.angle_beta   90.00
_cell.angle_gamma   90.00
#
_symmetry.space_group_name_H-M   'P 1'
#
loop_
_entity.id
_entity.type
_entity.pdbx_description
1 polymer ?
#
loop_
_entity_poly.entity_id
_entity_poly.type
_entity_poly.pdbx_seq_one_letter_code
_entity_poly.pdbx_strand_id
1 'polypeptide(L)' 'RAKKLPAPIGSLTVKIGGMRCENCRRSVTAALDALDGVAAKVSLENGTARVSFERPLSDEELAQAVESAGFEVLGIRR' A
#
# COMPACT_ATOMS: atom_id res chain seq x y z
N ARG A 1 -0.61 -1.70 -13.44
CA ARG A 1 0.53 -0.81 -13.59
C ARG A 1 0.60 0.18 -12.44
N ALA A 2 1.78 0.34 -11.86
CA ALA A 2 1.96 1.24 -10.73
C ALA A 2 1.92 2.69 -11.16
N LYS A 3 1.25 3.52 -10.35
CA LYS A 3 1.21 4.95 -10.58
C LYS A 3 2.55 5.56 -10.21
N LYS A 4 3.07 6.41 -11.04
CA LYS A 4 4.34 7.09 -10.79
C LYS A 4 4.08 8.52 -10.37
N LEU A 5 4.56 8.89 -9.21
CA LEU A 5 4.38 10.24 -8.69
C LEU A 5 5.55 11.13 -9.08
N PRO A 6 5.29 12.35 -9.58
CA PRO A 6 6.37 13.25 -9.99
C PRO A 6 7.17 13.82 -8.81
N ALA A 7 6.53 14.05 -7.67
CA ALA A 7 7.19 14.67 -6.53
C ALA A 7 6.59 14.17 -5.21
N PRO A 8 6.88 12.94 -4.82
CA PRO A 8 6.34 12.42 -3.56
C PRO A 8 6.95 13.17 -2.37
N ILE A 9 6.12 13.51 -1.39
CA ILE A 9 6.57 14.20 -0.19
C ILE A 9 7.10 13.24 0.86
N GLY A 10 6.82 11.94 0.70
CA GLY A 10 7.33 10.94 1.61
C GLY A 10 6.93 9.55 1.20
N SER A 11 7.42 8.59 1.94
CA SER A 11 7.07 7.20 1.71
C SER A 11 7.01 6.47 3.05
N LEU A 12 6.31 5.33 3.05
CA LEU A 12 6.25 4.49 4.22
C LEU A 12 6.12 3.03 3.80
N THR A 13 6.32 2.14 4.75
CA THR A 13 6.20 0.71 4.50
C THR A 13 5.08 0.16 5.38
N VAL A 14 4.15 -0.55 4.75
CA VAL A 14 3.03 -1.16 5.44
C VAL A 14 3.24 -2.66 5.46
N LYS A 15 3.22 -3.26 6.63
CA LYS A 15 3.30 -4.70 6.75
C LYS A 15 1.90 -5.28 6.69
N ILE A 16 1.69 -6.22 5.77
CA ILE A 16 0.37 -6.74 5.45
C ILE A 16 0.30 -8.22 5.80
N GLY A 17 -0.74 -8.60 6.52
CA GLY A 17 -0.98 -9.98 6.87
C GLY A 17 -1.93 -10.65 5.89
N GLY A 18 -1.69 -11.93 5.61
CA GLY A 18 -2.57 -12.72 4.76
C GLY A 18 -2.22 -12.72 3.29
N MET A 19 -1.24 -11.94 2.89
CA MET A 19 -0.84 -11.87 1.49
C MET A 19 0.08 -13.04 1.15
N ARG A 20 -0.39 -13.95 0.33
CA ARG A 20 0.33 -15.19 0.05
C ARG A 20 0.55 -15.52 -1.42
N CYS A 21 -0.12 -14.82 -2.32
CA CYS A 21 -0.03 -15.14 -3.75
C CYS A 21 -0.07 -13.88 -4.59
N GLU A 22 0.18 -14.05 -5.90
CA GLU A 22 0.17 -12.94 -6.85
C GLU A 22 -1.16 -12.19 -6.86
N ASN A 23 -2.27 -12.93 -6.78
CA ASN A 23 -3.58 -12.29 -6.77
C ASN A 23 -3.75 -11.40 -5.54
N CYS A 24 -3.22 -11.85 -4.40
CA CYS A 24 -3.25 -11.05 -3.18
C CYS A 24 -2.46 -9.76 -3.37
N ARG A 25 -1.27 -9.87 -3.93
CA ARG A 25 -0.42 -8.72 -4.21
C ARG A 25 -1.13 -7.72 -5.13
N ARG A 26 -1.76 -8.22 -6.17
CA ARG A 26 -2.49 -7.37 -7.11
C ARG A 26 -3.65 -6.66 -6.45
N SER A 27 -4.38 -7.36 -5.58
CA SER A 27 -5.52 -6.77 -4.87
C SER A 27 -5.06 -5.62 -3.98
N VAL A 28 -3.98 -5.84 -3.23
CA VAL A 28 -3.45 -4.80 -2.35
C VAL A 28 -2.92 -3.62 -3.16
N THR A 29 -2.19 -3.90 -4.25
CA THR A 29 -1.66 -2.85 -5.11
C THR A 29 -2.80 -2.00 -5.68
N ALA A 30 -3.84 -2.65 -6.19
CA ALA A 30 -4.98 -1.93 -6.77
C ALA A 30 -5.69 -1.08 -5.71
N ALA A 31 -5.86 -1.62 -4.51
CA ALA A 31 -6.52 -0.90 -3.44
C ALA A 31 -5.75 0.36 -3.03
N LEU A 32 -4.44 0.25 -2.94
CA LEU A 32 -3.60 1.38 -2.58
C LEU A 32 -3.48 2.40 -3.71
N ASP A 33 -3.38 1.93 -4.95
CA ASP A 33 -3.30 2.82 -6.11
C ASP A 33 -4.62 3.58 -6.35
N ALA A 34 -5.71 3.10 -5.79
CA ALA A 34 -6.98 3.81 -5.88
C ALA A 34 -7.00 5.11 -5.09
N LEU A 35 -6.08 5.27 -4.15
CA LEU A 35 -5.97 6.50 -3.37
C LEU A 35 -5.28 7.59 -4.21
N ASP A 36 -5.87 8.78 -4.18
CA ASP A 36 -5.32 9.92 -4.93
C ASP A 36 -3.96 10.33 -4.37
N GLY A 37 -3.02 10.58 -5.30
CA GLY A 37 -1.69 11.02 -4.91
C GLY A 37 -0.85 9.96 -4.21
N VAL A 38 -1.20 8.70 -4.39
CA VAL A 38 -0.52 7.58 -3.75
C VAL A 38 -0.06 6.58 -4.79
N ALA A 39 1.17 6.13 -4.68
CA ALA A 39 1.71 5.04 -5.49
C ALA A 39 2.21 3.95 -4.54
N ALA A 40 1.90 2.71 -4.85
CA ALA A 40 2.26 1.60 -3.98
C ALA A 40 3.02 0.53 -4.75
N LYS A 41 4.00 -0.05 -4.08
CA LYS A 41 4.73 -1.19 -4.61
C LYS A 41 4.70 -2.28 -3.54
N VAL A 42 4.14 -3.41 -3.89
CA VAL A 42 3.93 -4.50 -2.95
C VAL A 42 4.97 -5.60 -3.17
N SER A 43 5.54 -6.10 -2.08
CA SER A 43 6.49 -7.19 -2.12
C SER A 43 5.89 -8.42 -1.44
N LEU A 44 5.68 -9.48 -2.20
CA LEU A 44 5.20 -10.75 -1.65
C LEU A 44 6.24 -11.39 -0.75
N GLU A 45 7.47 -11.29 -1.16
CA GLU A 45 8.57 -11.91 -0.44
C GLU A 45 8.66 -11.42 1.00
N ASN A 46 8.48 -10.13 1.18
CA ASN A 46 8.55 -9.51 2.49
C ASN A 46 7.19 -9.36 3.17
N GLY A 47 6.12 -9.54 2.42
CA GLY A 47 4.77 -9.31 2.93
C GLY A 47 4.53 -7.85 3.24
N THR A 48 5.16 -6.94 2.51
CA THR A 48 5.07 -5.50 2.76
C THR A 48 4.69 -4.73 1.52
N ALA A 49 4.15 -3.54 1.73
CA ALA A 49 3.82 -2.62 0.65
C ALA A 49 4.55 -1.32 0.89
N ARG A 50 5.31 -0.89 -0.09
CA ARG A 50 5.98 0.41 -0.02
C ARG A 50 5.07 1.44 -0.66
N VAL A 51 4.68 2.42 0.12
CA VAL A 51 3.73 3.44 -0.31
C VAL A 51 4.42 4.78 -0.41
N SER A 52 4.34 5.39 -1.57
CA SER A 52 4.83 6.76 -1.79
C SER A 52 3.62 7.66 -1.94
N PHE A 53 3.68 8.87 -1.39
CA PHE A 53 2.55 9.78 -1.42
C PHE A 53 3.03 11.21 -1.67
N GLU A 54 2.18 11.99 -2.35
CA GLU A 54 2.47 13.39 -2.63
C GLU A 54 1.54 14.33 -1.85
N ARG A 55 0.72 13.79 -0.96
CA ARG A 55 -0.12 14.54 -0.06
C ARG A 55 -0.10 13.88 1.31
N PRO A 56 -0.47 14.61 2.38
CA PRO A 56 -0.56 13.99 3.69
C PRO A 56 -1.48 12.78 3.67
N LEU A 57 -1.02 11.69 4.23
CA LEU A 57 -1.74 10.42 4.20
C LEU A 57 -1.77 9.86 5.62
N SER A 58 -2.96 9.51 6.08
CA SER A 58 -3.11 8.96 7.41
C SER A 58 -2.98 7.44 7.40
N ASP A 59 -2.59 6.90 8.55
CA ASP A 59 -2.51 5.45 8.71
C ASP A 59 -3.88 4.80 8.53
N GLU A 60 -4.92 5.52 8.91
CA GLU A 60 -6.29 5.06 8.79
C GLU A 60 -6.69 4.82 7.33
N GLU A 61 -6.32 5.75 6.46
CA GLU A 61 -6.60 5.59 5.03
C GLU A 61 -5.93 4.34 4.47
N LEU A 62 -4.69 4.12 4.87
CA LEU A 62 -3.95 2.94 4.44
C LEU A 62 -4.57 1.66 4.97
N ALA A 63 -4.93 1.65 6.23
CA ALA A 63 -5.55 0.50 6.85
C ALA A 63 -6.86 0.16 6.17
N GLN A 64 -7.68 1.16 5.89
CA GLN A 64 -8.95 0.95 5.21
C GLN A 64 -8.77 0.38 3.81
N ALA A 65 -7.79 0.89 3.07
CA ALA A 65 -7.52 0.39 1.74
C ALA A 65 -7.11 -1.09 1.77
N VAL A 66 -6.24 -1.45 2.69
CA VAL A 66 -5.78 -2.83 2.84
C VAL A 66 -6.93 -3.74 3.27
N GLU A 67 -7.74 -3.28 4.21
CA GLU A 67 -8.88 -4.06 4.70
C GLU A 67 -9.93 -4.25 3.61
N SER A 68 -10.12 -3.25 2.77
CA SER A 68 -11.03 -3.36 1.62
C SER A 68 -10.58 -4.45 0.66
N ALA A 69 -9.30 -4.69 0.57
CA ALA A 69 -8.76 -5.75 -0.28
C ALA A 69 -8.86 -7.13 0.37
N GLY A 70 -9.29 -7.20 1.63
CA GLY A 70 -9.46 -8.47 2.33
C GLY A 70 -8.26 -8.88 3.17
N PHE A 71 -7.38 -7.94 3.49
CA PHE A 71 -6.17 -8.22 4.26
C PHE A 71 -6.13 -7.33 5.49
N GLU A 72 -5.10 -7.50 6.32
CA GLU A 72 -4.97 -6.68 7.51
C GLU A 72 -3.60 -6.01 7.56
N VAL A 73 -3.55 -4.88 8.23
CA VAL A 73 -2.31 -4.16 8.46
C VAL A 73 -1.68 -4.65 9.75
N LEU A 74 -0.48 -5.20 9.66
CA LEU A 74 0.24 -5.68 10.84
C LEU A 74 1.11 -4.59 11.44
N GLY A 75 1.51 -3.61 10.64
CA GLY A 75 2.29 -2.50 11.12
C GLY A 75 2.59 -1.52 10.01
N ILE A 76 2.90 -0.29 10.38
CA ILE A 76 3.25 0.76 9.44
C ILE A 76 4.57 1.38 9.89
N ARG A 77 5.53 1.46 8.97
CA ARG A 77 6.83 2.08 9.24
C ARG A 77 7.01 3.30 8.34
N ARG A 78 7.40 4.37 8.95
CA ARG A 78 7.69 5.62 8.23
C ARG A 78 9.17 5.83 8.02
#